data_253a7175d0e39759110ec84b916e2f63
#
_entry.id   253a7175d0e39759110ec84b916e2f63
#
_cell.length_a   1.000
_cell.length_b   1.000
_cell.length_c   1.000
_cell.angle_alpha   90.00
_cell.angle_beta   90.00
_cell.angle_gamma   90.00
#
_symmetry.space_group_name_H-M   'P 1'
#
loop_
_entity.id
_entity.type
_entity.pdbx_description
1 polymer ?
#
loop_
_entity_poly.entity_id
_entity_poly.type
_entity_poly.pdbx_seq_one_letter_code
_entity_poly.pdbx_strand_id
1 'polypeptide(L)' 'MKAYAIICEYGAASIYESIEMICKTEKIARSYYNDAEFYGRPVDIREIEIVTKPYQKSPIYLKSIKRKKAKK' A
#
# COMPACT_ATOMS: atom_id res chain seq x y z
N MET A 1 8.58 -1.58 10.25
CA MET A 1 7.32 -2.27 10.58
C MET A 1 6.46 -2.37 9.35
N LYS A 2 5.89 -3.52 9.13
CA LYS A 2 5.09 -3.73 7.94
C LYS A 2 3.61 -3.60 8.21
N ALA A 3 2.89 -3.19 7.20
CA ALA A 3 1.45 -3.15 7.26
C ALA A 3 0.91 -3.52 5.90
N TYR A 4 -0.40 -3.63 5.80
CA TYR A 4 -1.05 -4.09 4.59
C TYR A 4 -2.15 -3.12 4.24
N ALA A 5 -2.04 -2.52 3.08
CA ALA A 5 -2.98 -1.51 2.65
C ALA A 5 -3.98 -2.10 1.67
N ILE A 6 -5.24 -1.80 1.89
CA ILE A 6 -6.27 -2.21 0.96
C ILE A 6 -6.47 -1.07 -0.03
N ILE A 7 -6.25 -1.39 -1.28
CA ILE A 7 -6.32 -0.44 -2.36
C ILE A 7 -7.66 -0.58 -3.05
N CYS A 8 -8.32 0.52 -3.25
CA CYS A 8 -9.61 0.51 -3.93
C CYS A 8 -9.55 1.41 -5.15
N GLU A 9 -10.36 1.07 -6.13
CA GLU A 9 -10.51 1.86 -7.34
C GLU A 9 -11.79 2.63 -7.28
N TYR A 10 -11.76 3.81 -7.87
CA TYR A 10 -12.91 4.69 -7.91
C TYR A 10 -13.20 5.12 -9.33
N GLY A 11 -14.45 5.45 -9.57
CA GLY A 11 -14.83 5.97 -10.86
C GLY A 11 -15.19 4.88 -11.85
N ALA A 12 -15.91 5.25 -12.86
CA ALA A 12 -16.41 4.30 -13.82
C ALA A 12 -15.31 3.63 -14.62
N ALA A 13 -14.22 4.34 -14.84
CA ALA A 13 -13.12 3.80 -15.62
C ALA A 13 -11.97 3.32 -14.78
N SER A 14 -12.16 3.24 -13.49
CA SER A 14 -11.11 2.80 -12.57
C SER A 14 -9.85 3.64 -12.71
N ILE A 15 -10.02 4.93 -12.84
CA ILE A 15 -8.89 5.82 -13.06
C ILE A 15 -8.14 6.12 -11.80
N TYR A 16 -8.80 6.03 -10.67
CA TYR A 16 -8.17 6.39 -9.41
C TYR A 16 -7.99 5.17 -8.53
N GLU A 17 -6.85 5.12 -7.89
CA GLU A 17 -6.62 4.15 -6.84
C GLU A 17 -6.29 4.91 -5.58
N SER A 18 -6.73 4.39 -4.47
CA SER A 18 -6.46 5.01 -3.19
C SER A 18 -6.42 3.97 -2.11
N ILE A 19 -5.70 4.26 -1.05
CA ILE A 19 -5.66 3.39 0.10
C ILE A 19 -6.86 3.72 0.97
N GLU A 20 -7.71 2.74 1.18
CA GLU A 20 -8.87 2.95 2.03
C GLU A 20 -8.68 2.44 3.44
N MET A 21 -7.77 1.52 3.63
CA MET A 21 -7.59 0.94 4.94
C MET A 21 -6.19 0.39 5.07
N ILE A 22 -5.61 0.52 6.25
CA ILE A 22 -4.30 -0.06 6.52
C ILE A 22 -4.46 -1.00 7.69
N CYS A 23 -4.02 -2.24 7.51
CA CYS A 23 -4.17 -3.28 8.50
C CYS A 23 -2.82 -3.76 8.98
N LYS A 24 -2.79 -4.25 10.20
CA LYS A 24 -1.55 -4.66 10.81
C LYS A 24 -1.00 -5.95 10.24
N THR A 25 -1.86 -6.85 9.85
CA THR A 25 -1.42 -8.13 9.30
C THR A 25 -2.16 -8.44 8.03
N GLU A 26 -1.59 -9.32 7.24
CA GLU A 26 -2.22 -9.72 6.00
C GLU A 26 -3.54 -10.42 6.24
N LYS A 27 -3.61 -11.20 7.30
CA LYS A 27 -4.83 -11.93 7.60
C LYS A 27 -5.97 -10.97 7.88
N ILE A 28 -5.69 -9.92 8.64
CA ILE A 28 -6.72 -8.93 8.93
C ILE A 28 -7.13 -8.23 7.65
N ALA A 29 -6.15 -7.88 6.82
CA ALA A 29 -6.45 -7.21 5.57
C ALA A 29 -7.34 -8.06 4.66
N ARG A 30 -7.07 -9.36 4.58
CA ARG A 30 -7.88 -10.22 3.75
C ARG A 30 -9.29 -10.33 4.27
N SER A 31 -9.45 -10.33 5.57
CA SER A 31 -10.78 -10.38 6.15
C SER A 31 -11.60 -9.16 5.75
N TYR A 32 -11.00 -7.97 5.87
CA TYR A 32 -11.71 -6.76 5.48
C TYR A 32 -11.92 -6.69 3.97
N TYR A 33 -10.94 -7.11 3.22
CA TYR A 33 -11.05 -7.09 1.77
C TYR A 33 -12.27 -7.88 1.31
N ASN A 34 -12.50 -9.01 1.94
CA ASN A 34 -13.59 -9.88 1.53
C ASN A 34 -14.96 -9.48 2.06
N ASP A 35 -14.97 -8.92 3.26
CA ASP A 35 -16.24 -8.78 3.97
C ASP A 35 -16.69 -7.35 4.23
N ALA A 36 -15.79 -6.40 4.23
CA ALA A 36 -16.17 -5.04 4.57
C ALA A 36 -16.68 -4.30 3.34
N GLU A 37 -17.39 -3.21 3.61
CA GLU A 37 -17.83 -2.34 2.55
C GLU A 37 -16.89 -1.17 2.44
N PHE A 38 -16.55 -0.81 1.22
CA PHE A 38 -15.65 0.29 0.95
C PHE A 38 -16.34 1.27 0.02
N TYR A 39 -15.87 2.51 0.03
CA TYR A 39 -16.39 3.49 -0.91
C TYR A 39 -16.03 3.10 -2.33
N GLY A 40 -14.81 2.63 -2.52
CA GLY A 40 -14.39 2.19 -3.82
C GLY A 40 -14.50 0.68 -3.95
N ARG A 41 -14.02 0.16 -5.05
CA ARG A 41 -14.00 -1.27 -5.26
C ARG A 41 -12.63 -1.81 -4.88
N PRO A 42 -12.55 -2.70 -3.90
CA PRO A 42 -11.23 -3.22 -3.50
C PRO A 42 -10.63 -4.05 -4.61
N VAL A 43 -9.38 -3.78 -4.93
CA VAL A 43 -8.68 -4.46 -6.01
C VAL A 43 -7.36 -5.07 -5.62
N ASP A 44 -6.81 -4.69 -4.47
CA ASP A 44 -5.48 -5.20 -4.14
C ASP A 44 -5.21 -5.04 -2.65
N ILE A 45 -4.31 -5.86 -2.16
CA ILE A 45 -3.76 -5.70 -0.82
C ILE A 45 -2.27 -5.58 -1.02
N ARG A 46 -1.68 -4.47 -0.61
CA ARG A 46 -0.25 -4.23 -0.78
C ARG A 46 0.46 -4.18 0.54
N GLU A 47 1.61 -4.81 0.57
CA GLU A 47 2.44 -4.74 1.76
C GLU A 47 3.20 -3.43 1.70
N ILE A 48 3.17 -2.67 2.78
CA ILE A 48 3.86 -1.39 2.85
C ILE A 48 4.73 -1.34 4.08
N GLU A 49 5.71 -0.47 4.03
CA GLU A 49 6.60 -0.29 5.16
C GLU A 49 6.21 0.96 5.92
N ILE A 50 6.05 0.85 7.21
CA ILE A 50 5.73 1.98 8.06
C ILE A 50 7.00 2.49 8.68
N VAL A 51 7.29 3.76 8.45
CA VAL A 51 8.47 4.39 9.01
C VAL A 51 8.16 4.79 10.44
N THR A 52 8.96 4.31 11.37
CA THR A 52 8.71 4.55 12.78
C THR A 52 9.71 5.48 13.43
N LYS A 53 10.64 6.02 12.64
CA LYS A 53 11.65 6.91 13.16
C LYS A 53 11.66 8.19 12.35
N PRO A 54 12.14 9.28 12.93
CA PRO A 54 12.24 10.52 12.17
C PRO A 54 13.20 10.36 11.01
N TYR A 55 13.06 11.20 10.02
CA TYR A 55 13.91 11.12 8.85
C TYR A 55 15.38 11.20 9.24
N GLN A 56 16.15 10.34 8.64
CA GLN A 56 17.59 10.37 8.80
C GLN A 56 18.17 10.09 7.45
N LYS A 57 19.20 10.83 7.10
CA LYS A 57 19.88 10.60 5.87
C LYS A 57 20.52 9.24 5.95
N SER A 58 20.15 8.37 5.06
CA SER A 58 20.61 7.01 5.11
C SER A 58 20.89 6.48 3.72
N PRO A 59 22.00 5.81 3.54
CA PRO A 59 22.30 5.20 2.25
C PRO A 59 21.23 4.20 1.84
N ILE A 60 20.62 3.57 2.79
CA ILE A 60 19.62 2.58 2.48
C ILE A 60 18.45 3.17 1.75
N TYR A 61 18.02 4.35 2.17
CA TYR A 61 16.93 4.98 1.45
C TYR A 61 17.34 5.38 0.07
N LEU A 62 18.59 5.78 -0.07
CA LEU A 62 19.05 6.24 -1.36
C LEU A 62 19.26 5.12 -2.33
N LYS A 63 19.30 3.92 -1.84
CA LYS A 63 19.53 2.79 -2.68
C LYS A 63 18.28 2.16 -3.18
N SER A 64 17.27 2.91 -3.33
CA SER A 64 16.02 2.39 -3.80
C SER A 64 16.21 1.55 -5.07
N ILE A 65 15.65 0.42 -5.07
CA ILE A 65 15.70 -0.45 -6.20
C ILE A 65 15.01 0.13 -7.38
N LYS A 66 14.01 0.91 -7.10
CA LYS A 66 13.28 1.54 -8.10
C LYS A 66 14.12 2.35 -9.02
N ARG A 67 15.12 2.95 -8.49
CA ARG A 67 15.97 3.73 -9.29
C ARG A 67 16.65 2.91 -10.33
N LYS A 68 17.02 1.71 -10.02
CA LYS A 68 17.66 0.87 -10.96
C LYS A 68 16.73 0.49 -12.05
N LYS A 69 15.51 0.26 -11.71
CA LYS A 69 14.57 -0.10 -12.71
C LYS A 69 14.36 1.02 -13.66
N ALA A 70 14.39 2.20 -13.16
CA ALA A 70 14.15 3.33 -14.02
C ALA A 70 15.21 3.42 -15.08
N LYS A 71 16.35 2.90 -14.80
CA LYS A 71 17.40 2.97 -15.75
C LYS A 71 17.25 2.05 -16.85
N LYS A 72 16.46 1.14 -16.70
CA LYS A 72 16.39 0.19 -17.75
C LYS A 72 15.40 0.54 -18.74
#